data_8a45af407c66a4f282b8c44b88a6970b
#
_entry.id   8a45af407c66a4f282b8c44b88a6970b
#
_cell.length_a   1.000
_cell.length_b   1.000
_cell.length_c   1.000
_cell.angle_alpha   90.00
_cell.angle_beta   90.00
_cell.angle_gamma   90.00
#
_symmetry.space_group_name_H-M   'P 1'
#
loop_
_entity.id
_entity.type
_entity.pdbx_description
1 polymer ?
#
loop_
_entity_poly.entity_id
_entity_poly.type
_entity_poly.pdbx_seq_one_letter_code
_entity_poly.pdbx_strand_id
1 'polypeptide(L)'
;MLTQSLATGLDFEDMFNLAPVSLWMEDYSGLKQLFDQWRADGVTDLLAFLQEDPQRLQRCSQSYKVVQVNQYTLDLFKAADQQTLQSRLHEVFRGDMLDSIVAELLALWEGQQGFETRSVNYALDGRRLDVQVRARVLPGYEDSWSRVLVSLEDVTTEVRGTEQLQRSERYTRDLFEHSPVSLWVEDFSEVKRLLDEVRTRGIRDFRTFLKVHPEFVTRCMQEIRVIDVNRRTLEMFGASGKPELLQNLSRVFRGEMYESFAEQLQDLWEGKLVQQREVVNYALSGDVLHIHLEF
;
A
#
# COMPACT_ATOMS: atom_id res chain seq x y z
N MET A 1 40.77 9.79 46.55
CA MET A 1 41.63 9.64 45.36
C MET A 1 41.08 8.50 44.53
N LEU A 2 40.99 8.72 43.20
CA LEU A 2 40.56 7.80 42.14
C LEU A 2 39.06 7.82 41.83
N THR A 3 38.63 8.90 41.20
CA THR A 3 37.57 8.87 40.21
C THR A 3 38.19 9.28 38.87
N GLN A 4 38.87 8.35 38.20
CA GLN A 4 39.26 8.56 36.82
C GLN A 4 38.04 8.30 35.93
N SER A 5 37.63 9.35 35.27
CA SER A 5 36.72 9.46 34.14
C SER A 5 37.04 8.41 33.07
N LEU A 6 36.16 7.44 32.94
CA LEU A 6 36.02 6.61 31.75
C LEU A 6 35.00 7.27 30.83
N ALA A 7 35.33 8.46 30.36
CA ALA A 7 34.76 9.01 29.15
C ALA A 7 35.68 8.58 27.99
N THR A 8 35.53 7.33 27.54
CA THR A 8 35.96 6.96 26.19
C THR A 8 35.02 7.71 25.26
N GLY A 9 35.48 8.90 24.83
CA GLY A 9 34.83 9.64 23.77
C GLY A 9 34.86 8.77 22.51
N LEU A 10 33.74 8.18 22.14
CA LEU A 10 33.53 7.79 20.75
C LEU A 10 33.71 9.06 19.95
N ASP A 11 34.72 9.08 19.09
CA ASP A 11 34.96 10.20 18.19
C ASP A 11 33.77 10.31 17.25
N PHE A 12 33.42 11.52 16.81
CA PHE A 12 32.33 11.74 15.82
C PHE A 12 32.52 10.83 14.60
N GLU A 13 33.75 10.59 14.20
CA GLU A 13 34.09 9.74 13.07
C GLU A 13 33.69 8.26 13.30
N ASP A 14 33.91 7.74 14.51
CA ASP A 14 33.50 6.41 14.90
C ASP A 14 31.97 6.31 14.92
N MET A 15 31.26 7.28 15.48
CA MET A 15 29.80 7.31 15.51
C MET A 15 29.19 7.38 14.11
N PHE A 16 29.79 8.19 13.23
CA PHE A 16 29.37 8.33 11.84
C PHE A 16 29.55 7.00 11.06
N ASN A 17 30.72 6.35 11.23
CA ASN A 17 31.04 5.12 10.53
C ASN A 17 30.28 3.89 11.04
N LEU A 18 29.95 3.83 12.33
CA LEU A 18 29.23 2.72 12.96
C LEU A 18 27.71 2.87 12.87
N ALA A 19 27.21 4.00 12.36
CA ALA A 19 25.76 4.19 12.22
C ALA A 19 25.13 3.11 11.32
N PRO A 20 24.02 2.46 11.75
CA PRO A 20 23.37 1.38 11.00
C PRO A 20 22.44 1.91 9.89
N VAL A 21 22.81 3.03 9.30
CA VAL A 21 22.09 3.72 8.22
C VAL A 21 23.11 4.40 7.31
N SER A 22 22.78 4.52 6.02
CA SER A 22 23.63 5.24 5.07
C SER A 22 23.66 6.72 5.42
N LEU A 23 24.85 7.25 5.72
CA LEU A 23 25.10 8.66 6.05
C LEU A 23 26.08 9.28 5.07
N TRP A 24 25.71 10.49 4.63
CA TRP A 24 26.51 11.33 3.74
C TRP A 24 26.70 12.69 4.40
N MET A 25 27.91 13.18 4.42
CA MET A 25 28.21 14.57 4.70
C MET A 25 28.42 15.29 3.38
N GLU A 26 27.63 16.29 3.13
CA GLU A 26 27.63 17.00 1.85
C GLU A 26 27.85 18.51 2.06
N ASP A 27 28.38 19.17 1.03
CA ASP A 27 28.56 20.61 0.96
C ASP A 27 27.64 21.17 -0.10
N TYR A 28 26.61 21.92 0.34
CA TYR A 28 25.61 22.58 -0.52
C TYR A 28 25.92 24.08 -0.69
N SER A 29 27.11 24.55 -0.36
CA SER A 29 27.47 25.98 -0.47
C SER A 29 27.33 26.50 -1.91
N GLY A 30 27.66 25.67 -2.90
CA GLY A 30 27.46 26.02 -4.32
C GLY A 30 25.98 26.18 -4.70
N LEU A 31 25.12 25.31 -4.17
CA LEU A 31 23.66 25.42 -4.38
C LEU A 31 23.10 26.68 -3.70
N LYS A 32 23.56 26.96 -2.47
CA LYS A 32 23.17 28.19 -1.74
C LYS A 32 23.52 29.43 -2.53
N GLN A 33 24.75 29.53 -3.05
CA GLN A 33 25.19 30.64 -3.88
C GLN A 33 24.35 30.79 -5.16
N LEU A 34 24.02 29.66 -5.81
CA LEU A 34 23.18 29.65 -7.00
C LEU A 34 21.76 30.18 -6.69
N PHE A 35 21.19 29.77 -5.57
CA PHE A 35 19.89 30.27 -5.11
C PHE A 35 19.92 31.76 -4.76
N ASP A 36 20.96 32.23 -4.07
CA ASP A 36 21.10 33.63 -3.72
C ASP A 36 21.23 34.52 -4.98
N GLN A 37 21.95 34.04 -6.00
CA GLN A 37 22.05 34.72 -7.28
C GLN A 37 20.67 34.77 -7.98
N TRP A 38 19.94 33.66 -8.07
CA TRP A 38 18.64 33.66 -8.73
C TRP A 38 17.61 34.56 -8.02
N ARG A 39 17.68 34.63 -6.67
CA ARG A 39 16.85 35.60 -5.92
C ARG A 39 17.23 37.04 -6.25
N ALA A 40 18.52 37.34 -6.36
CA ALA A 40 19.00 38.65 -6.74
C ALA A 40 18.59 39.01 -8.17
N ASP A 41 18.50 38.03 -9.08
CA ASP A 41 18.02 38.16 -10.45
C ASP A 41 16.49 38.27 -10.55
N GLY A 42 15.77 38.24 -9.41
CA GLY A 42 14.31 38.41 -9.33
C GLY A 42 13.48 37.15 -9.46
N VAL A 43 14.08 35.95 -9.35
CA VAL A 43 13.34 34.70 -9.35
C VAL A 43 12.56 34.58 -8.04
N THR A 44 11.23 34.48 -8.13
CA THR A 44 10.33 34.31 -6.99
C THR A 44 9.68 32.91 -6.97
N ASP A 45 9.43 32.34 -8.14
CA ASP A 45 8.88 30.99 -8.31
C ASP A 45 9.97 30.07 -8.89
N LEU A 46 10.59 29.29 -8.02
CA LEU A 46 11.65 28.36 -8.41
C LEU A 46 11.11 27.26 -9.33
N LEU A 47 9.88 26.74 -9.07
CA LEU A 47 9.32 25.64 -9.85
C LEU A 47 9.13 26.06 -11.31
N ALA A 48 8.45 27.18 -11.54
CA ALA A 48 8.26 27.72 -12.89
C ALA A 48 9.61 27.99 -13.58
N PHE A 49 10.56 28.57 -12.83
CA PHE A 49 11.89 28.86 -13.33
C PHE A 49 12.68 27.62 -13.75
N LEU A 50 12.61 26.52 -12.99
CA LEU A 50 13.27 25.26 -13.34
C LEU A 50 12.61 24.57 -14.54
N GLN A 51 11.28 24.68 -14.67
CA GLN A 51 10.53 24.08 -15.79
C GLN A 51 10.80 24.74 -17.14
N GLU A 52 11.16 26.02 -17.17
CA GLU A 52 11.51 26.72 -18.40
C GLU A 52 12.79 26.22 -19.07
N ASP A 53 13.77 25.72 -18.28
CA ASP A 53 15.06 25.28 -18.78
C ASP A 53 15.61 24.09 -17.97
N PRO A 54 15.61 22.89 -18.53
CA PRO A 54 16.14 21.67 -17.87
C PRO A 54 17.62 21.78 -17.45
N GLN A 55 18.41 22.66 -18.09
CA GLN A 55 19.80 22.86 -17.72
C GLN A 55 19.96 23.48 -16.33
N ARG A 56 18.93 24.23 -15.86
CA ARG A 56 18.92 24.80 -14.50
C ARG A 56 18.89 23.73 -13.43
N LEU A 57 18.12 22.67 -13.63
CA LEU A 57 18.08 21.52 -12.74
C LEU A 57 19.42 20.77 -12.71
N GLN A 58 20.05 20.60 -13.87
CA GLN A 58 21.38 20.01 -13.96
C GLN A 58 22.43 20.87 -13.22
N ARG A 59 22.35 22.19 -13.31
CA ARG A 59 23.24 23.10 -12.55
C ARG A 59 23.05 22.92 -11.05
N CYS A 60 21.83 22.75 -10.55
CA CYS A 60 21.58 22.44 -9.15
C CYS A 60 22.27 21.13 -8.73
N SER A 61 22.07 20.06 -9.50
CA SER A 61 22.65 18.74 -9.18
C SER A 61 24.19 18.72 -9.22
N GLN A 62 24.81 19.65 -9.92
CA GLN A 62 26.28 19.81 -9.97
C GLN A 62 26.83 20.76 -8.90
N SER A 63 25.97 21.44 -8.13
CA SER A 63 26.35 22.49 -7.20
C SER A 63 26.60 22.01 -5.79
N TYR A 64 26.38 20.72 -5.48
CA TYR A 64 26.72 20.13 -4.19
C TYR A 64 27.78 19.04 -4.32
N LYS A 65 28.52 18.82 -3.25
CA LYS A 65 29.67 17.92 -3.22
C LYS A 65 29.54 16.95 -2.06
N VAL A 66 29.83 15.69 -2.32
CA VAL A 66 29.97 14.68 -1.27
C VAL A 66 31.32 14.89 -0.59
N VAL A 67 31.30 15.19 0.72
CA VAL A 67 32.49 15.38 1.53
C VAL A 67 32.96 14.07 2.15
N GLN A 68 32.01 13.32 2.75
CA GLN A 68 32.28 12.05 3.41
C GLN A 68 31.05 11.15 3.34
N VAL A 69 31.29 9.85 3.30
CA VAL A 69 30.25 8.82 3.46
C VAL A 69 30.71 7.81 4.49
N ASN A 70 29.75 7.18 5.19
CA ASN A 70 30.07 6.15 6.16
C ASN A 70 30.20 4.76 5.51
N GLN A 71 30.69 3.79 6.28
CA GLN A 71 30.89 2.42 5.80
C GLN A 71 29.58 1.78 5.31
N TYR A 72 28.46 2.02 6.02
CA TYR A 72 27.15 1.52 5.60
C TYR A 72 26.76 2.00 4.20
N THR A 73 27.09 3.25 3.87
CA THR A 73 26.87 3.79 2.51
C THR A 73 27.64 3.00 1.45
N LEU A 74 28.91 2.72 1.69
CA LEU A 74 29.74 1.95 0.77
C LEU A 74 29.17 0.54 0.56
N ASP A 75 28.75 -0.11 1.62
CA ASP A 75 28.16 -1.44 1.59
C ASP A 75 26.81 -1.46 0.84
N LEU A 76 25.95 -0.45 1.06
CA LEU A 76 24.66 -0.30 0.43
C LEU A 76 24.80 -0.11 -1.09
N PHE A 77 25.70 0.80 -1.49
CA PHE A 77 25.92 1.14 -2.90
C PHE A 77 26.93 0.21 -3.60
N LYS A 78 27.50 -0.78 -2.88
CA LYS A 78 28.50 -1.70 -3.42
C LYS A 78 29.74 -0.99 -3.97
N ALA A 79 30.15 0.06 -3.31
CA ALA A 79 31.38 0.79 -3.62
C ALA A 79 32.54 0.23 -2.78
N ALA A 80 33.71 0.07 -3.40
CA ALA A 80 34.91 -0.41 -2.71
C ALA A 80 35.44 0.62 -1.68
N ASP A 81 35.30 1.90 -2.02
CA ASP A 81 35.71 3.04 -1.20
C ASP A 81 34.97 4.31 -1.62
N GLN A 82 35.15 5.38 -0.86
CA GLN A 82 34.54 6.68 -1.12
C GLN A 82 34.96 7.27 -2.47
N GLN A 83 36.20 7.11 -2.89
CA GLN A 83 36.70 7.66 -4.15
C GLN A 83 36.01 6.99 -5.34
N THR A 84 35.85 5.67 -5.28
CA THR A 84 35.10 4.90 -6.28
C THR A 84 33.65 5.38 -6.36
N LEU A 85 32.99 5.54 -5.21
CA LEU A 85 31.61 6.02 -5.15
C LEU A 85 31.50 7.43 -5.76
N GLN A 86 32.37 8.36 -5.35
CA GLN A 86 32.33 9.74 -5.84
C GLN A 86 32.58 9.84 -7.35
N SER A 87 33.50 9.04 -7.91
CA SER A 87 33.78 9.05 -9.35
C SER A 87 32.62 8.51 -10.20
N ARG A 88 31.74 7.71 -9.59
CA ARG A 88 30.61 7.05 -10.24
C ARG A 88 29.24 7.51 -9.74
N LEU A 89 29.16 8.70 -9.09
CA LEU A 89 27.89 9.24 -8.60
C LEU A 89 26.82 9.39 -9.70
N HIS A 90 27.22 9.61 -10.95
CA HIS A 90 26.29 9.66 -12.08
C HIS A 90 25.59 8.32 -12.37
N GLU A 91 26.12 7.20 -11.90
CA GLU A 91 25.47 5.89 -11.99
C GLU A 91 24.51 5.67 -10.83
N VAL A 92 24.80 6.28 -9.67
CA VAL A 92 23.95 6.25 -8.47
C VAL A 92 22.72 7.15 -8.66
N PHE A 93 22.95 8.35 -9.16
CA PHE A 93 21.95 9.39 -9.34
C PHE A 93 21.52 9.52 -10.81
N ARG A 94 20.64 8.62 -11.24
CA ARG A 94 20.14 8.58 -12.62
C ARG A 94 18.65 8.24 -12.68
N GLY A 95 18.04 8.45 -13.85
CA GLY A 95 16.66 8.04 -14.12
C GLY A 95 15.64 8.72 -13.21
N ASP A 96 14.86 7.93 -12.52
CA ASP A 96 13.72 8.37 -11.70
C ASP A 96 14.09 9.29 -10.52
N MET A 97 15.38 9.41 -10.18
CA MET A 97 15.84 10.33 -9.14
C MET A 97 15.55 11.80 -9.48
N LEU A 98 15.59 12.18 -10.77
CA LEU A 98 15.38 13.55 -11.18
C LEU A 98 14.00 14.08 -10.80
N ASP A 99 13.01 13.20 -10.66
CA ASP A 99 11.66 13.59 -10.27
C ASP A 99 11.58 14.02 -8.79
N SER A 100 12.42 13.44 -7.93
CA SER A 100 12.44 13.76 -6.49
C SER A 100 13.26 15.01 -6.15
N ILE A 101 14.30 15.31 -6.92
CA ILE A 101 15.22 16.43 -6.64
C ILE A 101 14.52 17.79 -6.64
N VAL A 102 13.47 17.96 -7.44
CA VAL A 102 12.70 19.22 -7.50
C VAL A 102 12.06 19.54 -6.15
N ALA A 103 11.48 18.53 -5.47
CA ALA A 103 10.87 18.72 -4.16
C ALA A 103 11.92 19.11 -3.09
N GLU A 104 13.11 18.52 -3.17
CA GLU A 104 14.23 18.84 -2.29
C GLU A 104 14.71 20.29 -2.47
N LEU A 105 14.87 20.72 -3.73
CA LEU A 105 15.26 22.08 -4.09
C LEU A 105 14.21 23.10 -3.64
N LEU A 106 12.93 22.81 -3.79
CA LEU A 106 11.84 23.69 -3.35
C LEU A 106 11.83 23.86 -1.84
N ALA A 107 12.00 22.80 -1.07
CA ALA A 107 12.07 22.87 0.39
C ALA A 107 13.23 23.79 0.85
N LEU A 108 14.40 23.64 0.25
CA LEU A 108 15.57 24.51 0.55
C LEU A 108 15.36 25.95 0.05
N TRP A 109 14.71 26.14 -1.12
CA TRP A 109 14.38 27.46 -1.62
C TRP A 109 13.41 28.21 -0.70
N GLU A 110 12.45 27.53 -0.11
CA GLU A 110 11.49 28.08 0.86
C GLU A 110 12.12 28.41 2.22
N GLY A 111 13.42 28.15 2.39
CA GLY A 111 14.16 28.45 3.62
C GLY A 111 14.12 27.35 4.67
N GLN A 112 13.64 26.16 4.33
CA GLN A 112 13.73 25.01 5.22
C GLN A 112 15.20 24.62 5.43
N GLN A 113 15.55 24.20 6.65
CA GLN A 113 16.89 23.77 6.98
C GLN A 113 17.14 22.27 6.73
N GLY A 114 16.29 21.67 5.89
CA GLY A 114 16.36 20.26 5.49
C GLY A 114 15.11 19.83 4.77
N PHE A 115 15.10 18.57 4.34
CA PHE A 115 13.97 17.96 3.64
C PHE A 115 13.86 16.48 3.94
N GLU A 116 12.72 15.90 3.64
CA GLU A 116 12.45 14.48 3.64
C GLU A 116 11.70 14.11 2.37
N THR A 117 12.22 13.13 1.62
CA THR A 117 11.63 12.70 0.36
C THR A 117 11.88 11.22 0.10
N ARG A 118 11.06 10.61 -0.77
CA ARG A 118 11.34 9.30 -1.33
C ARG A 118 11.99 9.47 -2.69
N SER A 119 13.03 8.70 -2.94
CA SER A 119 13.80 8.76 -4.17
C SER A 119 14.20 7.36 -4.64
N VAL A 120 14.70 7.30 -5.87
CA VAL A 120 15.27 6.07 -6.44
C VAL A 120 16.73 6.29 -6.71
N ASN A 121 17.57 5.46 -6.12
CA ASN A 121 19.00 5.44 -6.39
C ASN A 121 19.39 4.08 -6.99
N TYR A 122 20.61 4.00 -7.50
CA TYR A 122 21.13 2.74 -8.06
C TYR A 122 22.47 2.40 -7.42
N ALA A 123 22.61 1.17 -6.93
CA ALA A 123 23.90 0.68 -6.49
C ALA A 123 24.83 0.47 -7.69
N LEU A 124 26.15 0.46 -7.45
CA LEU A 124 27.15 0.30 -8.53
C LEU A 124 27.15 -1.09 -9.20
N ASP A 125 26.45 -2.06 -8.60
CA ASP A 125 26.14 -3.35 -9.19
C ASP A 125 24.86 -3.34 -10.08
N GLY A 126 24.22 -2.18 -10.23
CA GLY A 126 23.05 -1.96 -11.06
C GLY A 126 21.71 -2.16 -10.34
N ARG A 127 21.68 -2.58 -9.06
CA ARG A 127 20.43 -2.74 -8.29
C ARG A 127 19.75 -1.40 -8.10
N ARG A 128 18.44 -1.37 -8.35
CA ARG A 128 17.57 -0.26 -7.99
C ARG A 128 17.27 -0.31 -6.49
N LEU A 129 17.45 0.82 -5.85
CA LEU A 129 17.17 1.06 -4.44
C LEU A 129 16.08 2.12 -4.33
N ASP A 130 14.94 1.76 -3.73
CA ASP A 130 13.96 2.74 -3.30
C ASP A 130 14.41 3.25 -1.93
N VAL A 131 14.68 4.55 -1.82
CA VAL A 131 15.29 5.14 -0.62
C VAL A 131 14.42 6.23 -0.02
N GLN A 132 14.36 6.25 1.31
CA GLN A 132 13.88 7.41 2.07
C GLN A 132 15.07 8.30 2.34
N VAL A 133 15.07 9.52 1.81
CA VAL A 133 16.13 10.49 1.96
C VAL A 133 15.71 11.52 3.01
N ARG A 134 16.59 11.79 3.99
CA ARG A 134 16.43 12.90 4.94
C ARG A 134 17.70 13.71 4.95
N ALA A 135 17.59 15.00 4.71
CA ALA A 135 18.71 15.93 4.76
C ALA A 135 18.48 17.01 5.80
N ARG A 136 19.55 17.44 6.45
CA ARG A 136 19.52 18.57 7.40
C ARG A 136 20.83 19.33 7.39
N VAL A 137 20.73 20.64 7.27
CA VAL A 137 21.87 21.54 7.50
C VAL A 137 22.28 21.44 8.95
N LEU A 138 23.56 21.24 9.21
CA LEU A 138 24.09 21.14 10.58
C LEU A 138 24.06 22.50 11.29
N PRO A 139 23.84 22.51 12.62
CA PRO A 139 23.90 23.74 13.43
C PRO A 139 25.18 24.50 13.22
N GLY A 140 25.06 25.82 12.99
CA GLY A 140 26.21 26.72 12.73
C GLY A 140 26.63 26.82 11.25
N TYR A 141 25.94 26.10 10.35
CA TYR A 141 26.18 26.13 8.89
C TYR A 141 24.96 26.61 8.09
N GLU A 142 23.96 27.18 8.78
CA GLU A 142 22.69 27.61 8.19
C GLU A 142 22.84 28.69 7.11
N ASP A 143 23.83 29.58 7.30
CA ASP A 143 24.12 30.66 6.34
C ASP A 143 24.90 30.19 5.12
N SER A 144 25.70 29.14 5.27
CA SER A 144 26.63 28.68 4.21
C SER A 144 26.21 27.41 3.51
N TRP A 145 25.42 26.53 4.20
CA TRP A 145 25.09 25.15 3.80
C TRP A 145 26.34 24.30 3.50
N SER A 146 27.49 24.64 4.05
CA SER A 146 28.74 23.91 3.79
C SER A 146 28.85 22.58 4.54
N ARG A 147 27.89 22.27 5.41
CA ARG A 147 27.75 20.97 6.09
C ARG A 147 26.26 20.58 6.17
N VAL A 148 25.90 19.61 5.36
CA VAL A 148 24.56 19.01 5.33
C VAL A 148 24.72 17.51 5.61
N LEU A 149 24.03 17.03 6.63
CA LEU A 149 23.94 15.59 6.90
C LEU A 149 22.76 15.02 6.15
N VAL A 150 23.02 14.05 5.28
CA VAL A 150 22.01 13.30 4.55
C VAL A 150 22.01 11.86 5.02
N SER A 151 20.84 11.33 5.30
CA SER A 151 20.64 9.91 5.59
C SER A 151 19.77 9.28 4.50
N LEU A 152 20.16 8.07 4.07
CA LEU A 152 19.40 7.25 3.15
C LEU A 152 19.05 5.93 3.82
N GLU A 153 17.78 5.64 3.88
CA GLU A 153 17.23 4.37 4.36
C GLU A 153 16.71 3.57 3.17
N ASP A 154 17.20 2.33 3.00
CA ASP A 154 16.71 1.43 1.95
C ASP A 154 15.34 0.90 2.33
N VAL A 155 14.31 1.36 1.63
CA VAL A 155 12.89 0.96 1.79
C VAL A 155 12.41 0.06 0.65
N THR A 156 13.33 -0.48 -0.16
CA THR A 156 13.01 -1.28 -1.35
C THR A 156 12.12 -2.47 -1.02
N THR A 157 12.39 -3.18 0.07
CA THR A 157 11.59 -4.34 0.49
C THR A 157 10.17 -3.93 0.90
N GLU A 158 10.03 -2.81 1.61
CA GLU A 158 8.73 -2.27 2.03
C GLU A 158 7.89 -1.85 0.81
N VAL A 159 8.50 -1.07 -0.10
CA VAL A 159 7.83 -0.59 -1.33
C VAL A 159 7.38 -1.77 -2.18
N ARG A 160 8.27 -2.72 -2.46
CA ARG A 160 7.93 -3.91 -3.26
C ARG A 160 6.87 -4.78 -2.61
N GLY A 161 6.92 -4.95 -1.29
CA GLY A 161 5.89 -5.70 -0.55
C GLY A 161 4.52 -5.05 -0.69
N THR A 162 4.44 -3.73 -0.54
CA THR A 162 3.20 -2.96 -0.70
C THR A 162 2.68 -3.03 -2.13
N GLU A 163 3.53 -2.86 -3.13
CA GLU A 163 3.16 -2.97 -4.54
C GLU A 163 2.65 -4.36 -4.91
N GLN A 164 3.33 -5.40 -4.40
CA GLN A 164 2.92 -6.80 -4.63
C GLN A 164 1.56 -7.09 -4.01
N LEU A 165 1.30 -6.62 -2.78
CA LEU A 165 0.02 -6.75 -2.11
C LEU A 165 -1.08 -6.05 -2.92
N GLN A 166 -0.87 -4.79 -3.29
CA GLN A 166 -1.83 -4.02 -4.09
C GLN A 166 -2.12 -4.68 -5.45
N ARG A 167 -1.08 -5.22 -6.09
CA ARG A 167 -1.24 -5.93 -7.36
C ARG A 167 -2.06 -7.20 -7.19
N SER A 168 -1.80 -7.96 -6.12
CA SER A 168 -2.56 -9.18 -5.79
C SER A 168 -4.02 -8.87 -5.49
N GLU A 169 -4.29 -7.82 -4.71
CA GLU A 169 -5.65 -7.38 -4.39
C GLU A 169 -6.41 -6.93 -5.65
N ARG A 170 -5.77 -6.14 -6.52
CA ARG A 170 -6.37 -5.73 -7.79
C ARG A 170 -6.68 -6.95 -8.66
N TYR A 171 -5.73 -7.85 -8.82
CA TYR A 171 -5.91 -9.05 -9.62
C TYR A 171 -7.08 -9.92 -9.09
N THR A 172 -7.15 -10.13 -7.78
CA THR A 172 -8.25 -10.88 -7.16
C THR A 172 -9.60 -10.19 -7.38
N ARG A 173 -9.64 -8.87 -7.22
CA ARG A 173 -10.85 -8.08 -7.49
C ARG A 173 -11.27 -8.15 -8.94
N ASP A 174 -10.33 -8.03 -9.87
CA ASP A 174 -10.61 -8.09 -11.30
C ASP A 174 -11.13 -9.47 -11.71
N LEU A 175 -10.59 -10.56 -11.17
CA LEU A 175 -11.07 -11.91 -11.36
C LEU A 175 -12.51 -12.08 -10.85
N PHE A 176 -12.82 -11.53 -9.69
CA PHE A 176 -14.18 -11.56 -9.12
C PHE A 176 -15.14 -10.75 -9.97
N GLU A 177 -14.83 -9.48 -10.24
CA GLU A 177 -15.76 -8.56 -10.96
C GLU A 177 -16.00 -8.98 -12.41
N HIS A 178 -14.99 -9.52 -13.10
CA HIS A 178 -15.08 -9.91 -14.51
C HIS A 178 -15.31 -11.41 -14.73
N SER A 179 -15.59 -12.17 -13.67
CA SER A 179 -15.97 -13.58 -13.80
C SER A 179 -17.20 -13.73 -14.71
N PRO A 180 -17.20 -14.70 -15.64
CA PRO A 180 -18.36 -14.95 -16.52
C PRO A 180 -19.55 -15.59 -15.79
N VAL A 181 -19.34 -16.04 -14.53
CA VAL A 181 -20.40 -16.60 -13.69
C VAL A 181 -20.80 -15.61 -12.59
N SER A 182 -22.06 -15.69 -12.15
CA SER A 182 -22.58 -14.92 -11.03
C SER A 182 -21.90 -15.40 -9.73
N LEU A 183 -21.24 -14.48 -9.02
CA LEU A 183 -20.55 -14.75 -7.77
C LEU A 183 -21.11 -13.89 -6.65
N TRP A 184 -21.36 -14.55 -5.51
CA TRP A 184 -21.84 -13.94 -4.29
C TRP A 184 -20.84 -14.21 -3.18
N VAL A 185 -20.57 -13.23 -2.36
CA VAL A 185 -19.82 -13.37 -1.10
C VAL A 185 -20.79 -13.14 0.03
N GLU A 186 -21.01 -14.16 0.84
CA GLU A 186 -22.03 -14.16 1.87
C GLU A 186 -21.45 -14.56 3.22
N ASP A 187 -21.97 -13.96 4.29
CA ASP A 187 -21.64 -14.28 5.67
C ASP A 187 -22.80 -15.09 6.30
N PHE A 188 -22.52 -16.34 6.57
CA PHE A 188 -23.44 -17.31 7.20
C PHE A 188 -23.17 -17.48 8.71
N SER A 189 -22.39 -16.60 9.33
CA SER A 189 -22.02 -16.72 10.75
C SER A 189 -23.25 -16.81 11.67
N GLU A 190 -24.26 -15.96 11.41
CA GLU A 190 -25.49 -15.97 12.21
C GLU A 190 -26.34 -17.21 11.93
N VAL A 191 -26.40 -17.71 10.70
CA VAL A 191 -27.07 -18.96 10.35
C VAL A 191 -26.39 -20.11 11.11
N LYS A 192 -25.07 -20.16 11.11
CA LYS A 192 -24.31 -21.16 11.90
C LYS A 192 -24.66 -21.07 13.38
N ARG A 193 -24.70 -19.88 13.96
CA ARG A 193 -25.07 -19.67 15.37
C ARG A 193 -26.48 -20.22 15.67
N LEU A 194 -27.45 -19.94 14.78
CA LEU A 194 -28.82 -20.46 14.91
C LEU A 194 -28.87 -22.00 14.85
N LEU A 195 -28.12 -22.62 13.95
CA LEU A 195 -28.02 -24.08 13.87
C LEU A 195 -27.38 -24.67 15.16
N ASP A 196 -26.34 -24.03 15.68
CA ASP A 196 -25.69 -24.46 16.93
C ASP A 196 -26.63 -24.30 18.15
N GLU A 197 -27.48 -23.28 18.20
CA GLU A 197 -28.53 -23.14 19.21
C GLU A 197 -29.54 -24.30 19.19
N VAL A 198 -29.98 -24.72 17.99
CA VAL A 198 -30.90 -25.87 17.84
C VAL A 198 -30.22 -27.16 18.28
N ARG A 199 -28.91 -27.34 17.99
CA ARG A 199 -28.14 -28.50 18.48
C ARG A 199 -28.03 -28.55 20.01
N THR A 200 -27.78 -27.41 20.64
CA THR A 200 -27.65 -27.32 22.09
C THR A 200 -28.99 -27.63 22.82
N ARG A 201 -30.11 -27.40 22.17
CA ARG A 201 -31.46 -27.79 22.67
C ARG A 201 -31.73 -29.28 22.53
N GLY A 202 -30.78 -30.09 22.03
CA GLY A 202 -30.88 -31.51 21.91
C GLY A 202 -31.69 -32.04 20.70
N ILE A 203 -32.00 -31.17 19.75
CA ILE A 203 -32.68 -31.58 18.50
C ILE A 203 -31.69 -32.44 17.70
N ARG A 204 -32.09 -33.65 17.36
CA ARG A 204 -31.30 -34.58 16.53
C ARG A 204 -31.88 -34.73 15.11
N ASP A 205 -33.20 -34.76 15.00
CA ASP A 205 -33.90 -34.80 13.70
C ASP A 205 -34.22 -33.40 13.22
N PHE A 206 -33.25 -32.81 12.54
CA PHE A 206 -33.36 -31.44 12.04
C PHE A 206 -34.37 -31.34 10.89
N ARG A 207 -34.54 -32.39 10.08
CA ARG A 207 -35.51 -32.41 9.01
C ARG A 207 -36.94 -32.29 9.54
N THR A 208 -37.29 -33.06 10.59
CA THR A 208 -38.59 -32.97 11.28
C THR A 208 -38.73 -31.59 11.96
N PHE A 209 -37.65 -31.06 12.56
CA PHE A 209 -37.66 -29.73 13.15
C PHE A 209 -38.04 -28.65 12.10
N LEU A 210 -37.41 -28.62 10.91
CA LEU A 210 -37.75 -27.68 9.84
C LEU A 210 -39.18 -27.76 9.35
N LYS A 211 -39.75 -28.98 9.31
CA LYS A 211 -41.18 -29.18 8.94
C LYS A 211 -42.15 -28.58 9.94
N VAL A 212 -41.82 -28.66 11.22
CA VAL A 212 -42.64 -28.13 12.33
C VAL A 212 -42.44 -26.64 12.53
N HIS A 213 -41.22 -26.12 12.18
CA HIS A 213 -40.81 -24.74 12.35
C HIS A 213 -40.38 -24.08 11.04
N PRO A 214 -41.30 -23.90 10.07
CA PRO A 214 -40.98 -23.25 8.79
C PRO A 214 -40.47 -21.81 8.96
N GLU A 215 -40.89 -21.13 10.03
CA GLU A 215 -40.42 -19.80 10.40
C GLU A 215 -38.89 -19.76 10.68
N PHE A 216 -38.29 -20.90 11.05
CA PHE A 216 -36.85 -20.99 11.26
C PHE A 216 -36.09 -20.82 9.95
N VAL A 217 -36.59 -21.38 8.85
CA VAL A 217 -36.02 -21.20 7.51
C VAL A 217 -36.01 -19.72 7.12
N THR A 218 -37.16 -19.06 7.29
CA THR A 218 -37.31 -17.62 7.01
C THR A 218 -36.35 -16.78 7.84
N ARG A 219 -36.22 -17.11 9.15
CA ARG A 219 -35.28 -16.45 10.04
C ARG A 219 -33.84 -16.62 9.56
N CYS A 220 -33.41 -17.82 9.21
CA CYS A 220 -32.06 -18.07 8.69
C CYS A 220 -31.80 -17.29 7.40
N MET A 221 -32.76 -17.21 6.48
CA MET A 221 -32.63 -16.41 5.26
C MET A 221 -32.43 -14.91 5.55
N GLN A 222 -33.11 -14.37 6.55
CA GLN A 222 -33.00 -12.96 6.94
C GLN A 222 -31.66 -12.64 7.61
N GLU A 223 -30.99 -13.64 8.19
CA GLU A 223 -29.71 -13.50 8.88
C GLU A 223 -28.50 -13.66 7.90
N ILE A 224 -28.72 -14.08 6.66
CA ILE A 224 -27.65 -14.11 5.66
C ILE A 224 -27.28 -12.68 5.31
N ARG A 225 -26.02 -12.36 5.46
CA ARG A 225 -25.49 -11.06 5.09
C ARG A 225 -24.70 -11.17 3.79
N VAL A 226 -25.24 -10.64 2.70
CA VAL A 226 -24.51 -10.49 1.45
C VAL A 226 -23.46 -9.40 1.62
N ILE A 227 -22.19 -9.79 1.51
CA ILE A 227 -21.03 -8.89 1.63
C ILE A 227 -20.72 -8.23 0.30
N ASP A 228 -20.69 -9.04 -0.78
CA ASP A 228 -20.38 -8.55 -2.12
C ASP A 228 -21.02 -9.43 -3.22
N VAL A 229 -21.16 -8.85 -4.40
CA VAL A 229 -21.59 -9.53 -5.62
C VAL A 229 -20.78 -8.99 -6.79
N ASN A 230 -20.51 -9.82 -7.79
CA ASN A 230 -19.78 -9.38 -8.98
C ASN A 230 -20.71 -8.76 -10.04
N ARG A 231 -20.09 -8.19 -11.07
CA ARG A 231 -20.80 -7.56 -12.19
C ARG A 231 -21.79 -8.51 -12.87
N ARG A 232 -21.42 -9.78 -13.07
CA ARG A 232 -22.30 -10.77 -13.71
C ARG A 232 -23.57 -11.04 -12.91
N THR A 233 -23.48 -11.00 -11.58
CA THR A 233 -24.66 -11.06 -10.70
C THR A 233 -25.60 -9.89 -10.95
N LEU A 234 -25.08 -8.65 -11.01
CA LEU A 234 -25.89 -7.46 -11.27
C LEU A 234 -26.63 -7.56 -12.63
N GLU A 235 -25.91 -7.97 -13.67
CA GLU A 235 -26.47 -8.18 -15.01
C GLU A 235 -27.58 -9.26 -14.99
N MET A 236 -27.33 -10.39 -14.31
CA MET A 236 -28.26 -11.50 -14.23
C MET A 236 -29.57 -11.12 -13.52
N PHE A 237 -29.48 -10.36 -12.43
CA PHE A 237 -30.64 -9.95 -11.65
C PHE A 237 -31.26 -8.62 -12.11
N GLY A 238 -30.70 -7.97 -13.13
CA GLY A 238 -31.19 -6.71 -13.67
C GLY A 238 -31.05 -5.52 -12.74
N ALA A 239 -29.97 -5.50 -11.92
CA ALA A 239 -29.69 -4.41 -11.01
C ALA A 239 -28.71 -3.41 -11.64
N SER A 240 -28.95 -2.12 -11.44
CA SER A 240 -28.05 -1.04 -11.91
C SER A 240 -26.77 -0.93 -11.08
N GLY A 241 -26.75 -1.54 -9.89
CA GLY A 241 -25.60 -1.56 -8.99
C GLY A 241 -25.84 -2.36 -7.72
N LYS A 242 -24.75 -2.63 -6.99
CA LYS A 242 -24.78 -3.39 -5.73
C LYS A 242 -25.78 -2.84 -4.70
N PRO A 243 -25.87 -1.52 -4.44
CA PRO A 243 -26.84 -1.00 -3.48
C PRO A 243 -28.29 -1.33 -3.83
N GLU A 244 -28.67 -1.25 -5.12
CA GLU A 244 -30.02 -1.58 -5.55
C GLU A 244 -30.34 -3.06 -5.32
N LEU A 245 -29.42 -3.96 -5.69
CA LEU A 245 -29.61 -5.40 -5.50
C LEU A 245 -29.74 -5.73 -4.01
N LEU A 246 -28.82 -5.21 -3.17
CA LEU A 246 -28.79 -5.51 -1.74
C LEU A 246 -30.02 -4.97 -0.98
N GLN A 247 -30.57 -3.83 -1.38
CA GLN A 247 -31.82 -3.29 -0.83
C GLN A 247 -33.06 -4.09 -1.23
N ASN A 248 -32.98 -4.88 -2.31
CA ASN A 248 -34.10 -5.60 -2.88
C ASN A 248 -33.95 -7.13 -2.82
N LEU A 249 -33.11 -7.67 -1.94
CA LEU A 249 -32.87 -9.11 -1.81
C LEU A 249 -34.17 -9.91 -1.58
N SER A 250 -35.16 -9.35 -0.86
CA SER A 250 -36.45 -9.99 -0.67
C SER A 250 -37.26 -10.18 -1.95
N ARG A 251 -36.95 -9.47 -3.02
CA ARG A 251 -37.55 -9.67 -4.36
C ARG A 251 -36.84 -10.79 -5.12
N VAL A 252 -35.57 -10.99 -4.86
CA VAL A 252 -34.71 -12.01 -5.45
C VAL A 252 -34.95 -13.37 -4.79
N PHE A 253 -34.97 -13.40 -3.45
CA PHE A 253 -35.09 -14.58 -2.61
C PHE A 253 -36.52 -14.74 -2.11
N ARG A 254 -37.39 -15.40 -2.90
CA ARG A 254 -38.80 -15.60 -2.59
C ARG A 254 -39.34 -16.89 -3.21
N GLY A 255 -40.55 -17.25 -2.85
CA GLY A 255 -41.30 -18.38 -3.49
C GLY A 255 -40.57 -19.71 -3.28
N GLU A 256 -40.31 -20.42 -4.37
CA GLU A 256 -39.71 -21.78 -4.36
C GLU A 256 -38.31 -21.84 -3.73
N MET A 257 -37.63 -20.71 -3.60
CA MET A 257 -36.32 -20.65 -2.95
C MET A 257 -36.35 -21.10 -1.47
N TYR A 258 -37.48 -20.90 -0.76
CA TYR A 258 -37.61 -21.35 0.63
C TYR A 258 -37.41 -22.86 0.81
N GLU A 259 -37.92 -23.66 -0.13
CA GLU A 259 -37.77 -25.12 -0.09
C GLU A 259 -36.32 -25.51 -0.36
N SER A 260 -35.70 -24.92 -1.37
CA SER A 260 -34.29 -25.15 -1.71
C SER A 260 -33.37 -24.74 -0.57
N PHE A 261 -33.70 -23.64 0.11
CA PHE A 261 -32.89 -23.16 1.25
C PHE A 261 -33.07 -24.06 2.50
N ALA A 262 -34.26 -24.61 2.73
CA ALA A 262 -34.45 -25.60 3.80
C ALA A 262 -33.57 -26.84 3.59
N GLU A 263 -33.44 -27.30 2.34
CA GLU A 263 -32.53 -28.40 1.99
C GLU A 263 -31.05 -28.00 2.21
N GLN A 264 -30.70 -26.76 1.87
CA GLN A 264 -29.36 -26.21 2.10
C GLN A 264 -29.03 -26.19 3.61
N LEU A 265 -29.97 -25.75 4.45
CA LEU A 265 -29.81 -25.79 5.90
C LEU A 265 -29.64 -27.22 6.42
N GLN A 266 -30.34 -28.22 5.83
CA GLN A 266 -30.17 -29.63 6.17
C GLN A 266 -28.74 -30.12 5.85
N ASP A 267 -28.21 -29.77 4.69
CA ASP A 267 -26.86 -30.13 4.29
C ASP A 267 -25.82 -29.48 5.21
N LEU A 268 -26.00 -28.20 5.57
CA LEU A 268 -25.15 -27.52 6.55
C LEU A 268 -25.23 -28.16 7.94
N TRP A 269 -26.42 -28.59 8.34
CA TRP A 269 -26.60 -29.33 9.60
C TRP A 269 -25.82 -30.64 9.60
N GLU A 270 -25.77 -31.33 8.46
CA GLU A 270 -25.01 -32.58 8.26
C GLU A 270 -23.50 -32.34 8.09
N GLY A 271 -23.05 -31.08 8.05
CA GLY A 271 -21.65 -30.70 7.89
C GLY A 271 -21.15 -30.70 6.45
N LYS A 272 -22.05 -30.70 5.47
CA LYS A 272 -21.70 -30.58 4.05
C LYS A 272 -21.45 -29.12 3.71
N LEU A 273 -20.19 -28.77 3.52
CA LEU A 273 -19.77 -27.40 3.21
C LEU A 273 -19.73 -27.09 1.72
N VAL A 274 -19.74 -28.12 0.86
CA VAL A 274 -19.81 -27.95 -0.59
C VAL A 274 -21.12 -28.53 -1.07
N GLN A 275 -21.91 -27.73 -1.75
CA GLN A 275 -23.26 -28.11 -2.20
C GLN A 275 -23.45 -27.64 -3.63
N GLN A 276 -24.17 -28.45 -4.41
CA GLN A 276 -24.61 -28.15 -5.77
C GLN A 276 -26.08 -28.47 -5.92
N ARG A 277 -26.87 -27.53 -6.44
CA ARG A 277 -28.31 -27.72 -6.65
C ARG A 277 -28.87 -26.77 -7.69
N GLU A 278 -30.01 -27.14 -8.25
CA GLU A 278 -30.83 -26.22 -9.04
C GLU A 278 -31.76 -25.44 -8.11
N VAL A 279 -31.81 -24.13 -8.28
CA VAL A 279 -32.66 -23.24 -7.49
C VAL A 279 -33.40 -22.28 -8.41
N VAL A 280 -34.53 -21.79 -7.92
CA VAL A 280 -35.31 -20.75 -8.60
C VAL A 280 -35.15 -19.44 -7.84
N ASN A 281 -34.61 -18.44 -8.53
CA ASN A 281 -34.55 -17.07 -8.03
C ASN A 281 -35.32 -16.14 -8.97
N TYR A 282 -35.42 -14.87 -8.63
CA TYR A 282 -36.16 -13.89 -9.39
C TYR A 282 -35.32 -12.68 -9.69
N ALA A 283 -35.30 -12.22 -10.93
CA ALA A 283 -34.73 -10.93 -11.30
C ALA A 283 -35.53 -9.78 -10.66
N LEU A 284 -34.93 -8.59 -10.57
CA LEU A 284 -35.66 -7.41 -10.06
C LEU A 284 -36.82 -6.99 -10.95
N SER A 285 -36.83 -7.38 -12.23
CA SER A 285 -38.00 -7.26 -13.13
C SER A 285 -39.16 -8.17 -12.73
N GLY A 286 -38.91 -9.24 -11.99
CA GLY A 286 -39.86 -10.28 -11.63
C GLY A 286 -39.72 -11.55 -12.47
N ASP A 287 -38.81 -11.58 -13.44
CA ASP A 287 -38.58 -12.76 -14.29
C ASP A 287 -38.00 -13.91 -13.46
N VAL A 288 -38.42 -15.13 -13.81
CA VAL A 288 -37.95 -16.36 -13.15
C VAL A 288 -36.56 -16.74 -13.68
N LEU A 289 -35.64 -17.01 -12.78
CA LEU A 289 -34.26 -17.45 -13.08
C LEU A 289 -34.05 -18.86 -12.55
N HIS A 290 -33.77 -19.81 -13.44
CA HIS A 290 -33.30 -21.14 -13.07
C HIS A 290 -31.79 -21.12 -12.97
N ILE A 291 -31.28 -21.37 -11.79
CA ILE A 291 -29.87 -21.19 -11.46
C ILE A 291 -29.29 -22.51 -10.95
N HIS A 292 -28.15 -22.89 -11.50
CA HIS A 292 -27.30 -23.90 -10.87
C HIS A 292 -26.46 -23.20 -9.81
N LEU A 293 -26.78 -23.48 -8.55
CA LEU A 293 -26.08 -22.95 -7.37
C LEU A 293 -25.01 -23.91 -6.92
N GLU A 294 -23.81 -23.39 -6.73
CA GLU A 294 -22.70 -24.08 -6.10
C GLU A 294 -22.15 -23.19 -4.97
N PHE A 295 -21.92 -23.77 -3.80
CA PHE A 295 -21.33 -23.02 -2.70
C PHE A 295 -20.66 -23.97 -1.66
#